data_0b49bc4b0e388027db27a41b00cd5882
#
_entry.id   0b49bc4b0e388027db27a41b00cd5882
#
_cell.length_a   1.000
_cell.length_b   1.000
_cell.length_c   1.000
_cell.angle_alpha   90.00
_cell.angle_beta   90.00
_cell.angle_gamma   90.00
#
_symmetry.space_group_name_H-M   'P 1'
#
loop_
_entity.id
_entity.type
_entity.pdbx_description
1 polymer ?
#
loop_
_entity_poly.entity_id
_entity_poly.type
_entity_poly.pdbx_seq_one_letter_code
_entity_poly.pdbx_strand_id
1 'polypeptide(L)'
;MVIRMAPGTLIPEHIDQMDVRSEIQLARFHVPIVTNPDAYFVFSGDEVHMNPGECWYVEPALPHGAGNPGEDDRVHLVIDCVVNDFINTLVGFDIIEQRRSRADEYAREMELFRKEWESNVPQNTPKPARRHYNRGVRLLRRMNILG
;
A
#
# COMPACT_ATOMS: atom_id res chain seq x y z
N MET A 1 -3.79 0.40 14.26
CA MET A 1 -3.22 -0.96 14.42
C MET A 1 -1.71 -0.89 14.32
N VAL A 2 -0.96 -1.69 15.12
CA VAL A 2 0.49 -1.79 14.98
C VAL A 2 0.81 -3.13 14.30
N ILE A 3 1.59 -3.06 13.22
CA ILE A 3 2.07 -4.23 12.49
C ILE A 3 3.57 -4.38 12.73
N ARG A 4 3.97 -5.49 13.33
CA ARG A 4 5.37 -5.90 13.48
C ARG A 4 5.68 -7.02 12.50
N MET A 5 6.75 -6.86 11.75
CA MET A 5 7.31 -7.88 10.88
C MET A 5 8.71 -8.23 11.40
N ALA A 6 8.86 -9.45 11.89
CA ALA A 6 10.16 -9.98 12.30
C ALA A 6 11.08 -10.19 11.07
N PRO A 7 12.40 -10.35 11.26
CA PRO A 7 13.33 -10.78 10.21
C PRO A 7 12.80 -11.96 9.39
N GLY A 8 12.97 -11.89 8.07
CA GLY A 8 12.51 -12.92 7.13
C GLY A 8 11.00 -12.94 6.85
N THR A 9 10.21 -12.03 7.44
CA THR A 9 8.76 -12.01 7.22
C THR A 9 8.42 -11.38 5.86
N LEU A 10 7.45 -11.99 5.16
CA LEU A 10 6.87 -11.51 3.92
C LEU A 10 5.35 -11.42 4.04
N ILE A 11 4.78 -10.30 3.65
CA ILE A 11 3.36 -10.12 3.33
C ILE A 11 3.28 -10.06 1.81
N PRO A 12 2.80 -11.11 1.12
CA PRO A 12 2.68 -11.12 -0.33
C PRO A 12 1.81 -9.98 -0.82
N GLU A 13 2.00 -9.56 -2.07
CA GLU A 13 1.10 -8.60 -2.70
C GLU A 13 -0.34 -9.12 -2.67
N HIS A 14 -1.23 -8.27 -2.24
CA HIS A 14 -2.66 -8.51 -2.13
C HIS A 14 -3.42 -7.21 -2.32
N ILE A 15 -4.73 -7.31 -2.47
CA ILE A 15 -5.64 -6.19 -2.55
C ILE A 15 -6.60 -6.32 -1.37
N ASP A 16 -6.71 -5.29 -0.56
CA ASP A 16 -7.73 -5.25 0.47
C ASP A 16 -9.11 -5.06 -0.17
N GLN A 17 -10.07 -5.90 0.25
CA GLN A 17 -11.46 -5.74 -0.19
C GLN A 17 -12.03 -4.46 0.43
N MET A 18 -11.97 -3.38 -0.32
CA MET A 18 -12.64 -2.13 0.02
C MET A 18 -13.91 -2.01 -0.82
N ASP A 19 -15.05 -1.87 -0.15
CA ASP A 19 -16.27 -1.53 -0.86
C ASP A 19 -16.25 -0.04 -1.25
N VAL A 20 -15.75 0.22 -2.45
CA VAL A 20 -15.69 1.58 -3.03
C VAL A 20 -17.06 2.22 -3.22
N ARG A 21 -18.16 1.45 -3.06
CA ARG A 21 -19.55 1.93 -3.11
C ARG A 21 -20.12 2.22 -1.72
N SER A 22 -19.38 1.86 -0.66
CA SER A 22 -19.78 2.17 0.71
C SER A 22 -19.93 3.68 0.90
N GLU A 23 -20.92 4.10 1.66
CA GLU A 23 -21.06 5.49 2.09
C GLU A 23 -19.90 5.94 2.98
N ILE A 24 -19.28 4.99 3.70
CA ILE A 24 -18.10 5.24 4.52
C ILE A 24 -16.87 4.78 3.76
N GLN A 25 -16.07 5.73 3.31
CA GLN A 25 -14.79 5.49 2.68
C GLN A 25 -13.64 5.69 3.66
N LEU A 26 -12.65 4.79 3.62
CA LEU A 26 -11.49 4.85 4.50
C LEU A 26 -10.23 5.23 3.73
N ALA A 27 -9.40 6.07 4.33
CA ALA A 27 -8.04 6.37 3.92
C ALA A 27 -7.07 5.64 4.86
N ARG A 28 -6.09 4.92 4.31
CA ARG A 28 -5.07 4.20 5.08
C ARG A 28 -3.76 4.95 5.10
N PHE A 29 -3.20 5.10 6.29
CA PHE A 29 -1.89 5.70 6.50
C PHE A 29 -0.94 4.71 7.16
N HIS A 30 0.29 4.68 6.69
CA HIS A 30 1.39 3.96 7.30
C HIS A 30 2.38 4.95 7.91
N VAL A 31 2.65 4.79 9.20
CA VAL A 31 3.69 5.56 9.91
C VAL A 31 4.77 4.57 10.36
N PRO A 32 5.94 4.56 9.72
CA PRO A 32 7.05 3.73 10.16
C PRO A 32 7.54 4.16 11.54
N ILE A 33 7.61 3.21 12.48
CA ILE A 33 8.14 3.41 13.83
C ILE A 33 9.57 2.90 13.92
N VAL A 34 9.78 1.66 13.43
CA VAL A 34 11.07 0.99 13.33
C VAL A 34 11.19 0.42 11.93
N THR A 35 12.33 0.60 11.32
CA THR A 35 12.66 -0.02 10.03
C THR A 35 14.15 -0.33 9.96
N ASN A 36 14.56 -1.07 8.94
CA ASN A 36 15.95 -1.32 8.60
C ASN A 36 16.14 -1.11 7.09
N PRO A 37 17.38 -0.98 6.59
CA PRO A 37 17.64 -0.66 5.17
C PRO A 37 17.07 -1.66 4.16
N ASP A 38 16.88 -2.91 4.57
CA ASP A 38 16.44 -4.00 3.69
C ASP A 38 14.91 -4.15 3.71
N ALA A 39 14.23 -3.54 4.69
CA ALA A 39 12.77 -3.59 4.77
C ALA A 39 12.14 -2.73 3.68
N TYR A 40 11.14 -3.28 3.00
CA TYR A 40 10.47 -2.62 1.89
C TYR A 40 8.95 -2.74 1.98
N PHE A 41 8.29 -1.86 1.26
CA PHE A 41 6.86 -1.92 0.93
C PHE A 41 6.72 -2.02 -0.58
N VAL A 42 5.87 -2.91 -1.07
CA VAL A 42 5.55 -3.02 -2.50
C VAL A 42 4.21 -2.38 -2.75
N PHE A 43 4.12 -1.56 -3.78
CA PHE A 43 2.88 -0.94 -4.21
C PHE A 43 2.77 -0.98 -5.73
N SER A 44 1.80 -1.74 -6.24
CA SER A 44 1.62 -1.99 -7.68
C SER A 44 2.91 -2.41 -8.39
N GLY A 45 3.71 -3.28 -7.75
CA GLY A 45 4.96 -3.80 -8.27
C GLY A 45 6.21 -2.93 -8.04
N ASP A 46 6.05 -1.71 -7.51
CA ASP A 46 7.18 -0.83 -7.17
C ASP A 46 7.58 -1.00 -5.70
N GLU A 47 8.87 -1.21 -5.44
CA GLU A 47 9.40 -1.24 -4.09
C GLU A 47 9.67 0.17 -3.56
N VAL A 48 9.21 0.42 -2.34
CA VAL A 48 9.37 1.71 -1.65
C VAL A 48 9.95 1.47 -0.25
N HIS A 49 10.98 2.22 0.08
CA HIS A 49 11.49 2.28 1.45
C HIS A 49 10.81 3.43 2.21
N MET A 50 10.18 3.10 3.32
CA MET A 50 9.47 4.06 4.18
C MET A 50 10.29 4.29 5.45
N ASN A 51 10.76 5.54 5.67
CA ASN A 51 11.64 5.86 6.80
C ASN A 51 10.85 6.26 8.06
N PRO A 52 11.42 6.05 9.26
CA PRO A 52 10.84 6.58 10.49
C PRO A 52 10.63 8.10 10.41
N GLY A 53 9.53 8.58 10.97
CA GLY A 53 9.14 9.99 10.92
C GLY A 53 8.39 10.42 9.66
N GLU A 54 8.19 9.50 8.72
CA GLU A 54 7.34 9.71 7.56
C GLU A 54 5.91 9.24 7.84
N CYS A 55 4.96 9.77 7.08
CA CYS A 55 3.60 9.25 7.00
C CYS A 55 3.24 9.05 5.53
N TRP A 56 2.75 7.87 5.21
CA TRP A 56 2.45 7.48 3.85
C TRP A 56 0.95 7.20 3.71
N TYR A 57 0.28 7.90 2.81
CA TYR A 57 -1.03 7.47 2.33
C TYR A 57 -0.85 6.29 1.38
N VAL A 58 -1.57 5.22 1.61
CA VAL A 58 -1.58 4.01 0.78
C VAL A 58 -3.00 3.75 0.30
N GLU A 59 -3.19 3.55 -1.01
CA GLU A 59 -4.47 3.14 -1.56
C GLU A 59 -4.63 1.61 -1.45
N PRO A 60 -5.40 1.11 -0.47
CA PRO A 60 -5.47 -0.33 -0.21
C PRO A 60 -6.28 -1.11 -1.26
N ALA A 61 -7.00 -0.42 -2.14
CA ALA A 61 -7.70 -1.02 -3.27
C ALA A 61 -6.77 -1.37 -4.45
N LEU A 62 -5.47 -1.09 -4.34
CA LEU A 62 -4.45 -1.48 -5.31
C LEU A 62 -3.51 -2.54 -4.74
N PRO A 63 -2.85 -3.34 -5.60
CA PRO A 63 -1.91 -4.37 -5.15
C PRO A 63 -0.83 -3.78 -4.25
N HIS A 64 -0.68 -4.34 -3.06
CA HIS A 64 0.34 -3.91 -2.11
C HIS A 64 0.83 -5.07 -1.24
N GLY A 65 2.04 -4.95 -0.73
CA GLY A 65 2.69 -5.95 0.10
C GLY A 65 3.85 -5.37 0.88
N ALA A 66 4.54 -6.19 1.64
CA ALA A 66 5.72 -5.75 2.38
C ALA A 66 6.68 -6.91 2.65
N GLY A 67 7.98 -6.63 2.72
CA GLY A 67 9.00 -7.58 3.11
C GLY A 67 9.94 -7.02 4.16
N ASN A 68 10.45 -7.91 4.99
CA ASN A 68 11.51 -7.60 5.93
C ASN A 68 12.62 -8.68 5.85
N PRO A 69 13.46 -8.66 4.81
CA PRO A 69 14.59 -9.59 4.69
C PRO A 69 15.77 -9.24 5.62
N GLY A 70 15.74 -8.06 6.27
CA GLY A 70 16.78 -7.61 7.17
C GLY A 70 16.88 -8.38 8.49
N GLU A 71 17.78 -7.97 9.35
CA GLU A 71 18.05 -8.64 10.64
C GLU A 71 17.25 -8.06 11.81
N ASP A 72 16.70 -6.86 11.65
CA ASP A 72 15.93 -6.16 12.68
C ASP A 72 14.42 -6.13 12.36
N ASP A 73 13.62 -5.90 13.39
CA ASP A 73 12.17 -5.76 13.24
C ASP A 73 11.80 -4.55 12.37
N ARG A 74 10.72 -4.72 11.59
CA ARG A 74 10.00 -3.63 10.97
C ARG A 74 8.68 -3.41 11.68
N VAL A 75 8.44 -2.20 12.19
CA VAL A 75 7.23 -1.86 12.94
C VAL A 75 6.57 -0.63 12.33
N HIS A 76 5.34 -0.77 11.89
CA HIS A 76 4.51 0.32 11.38
C HIS A 76 3.25 0.50 12.21
N LEU A 77 2.90 1.75 12.48
CA LEU A 77 1.56 2.12 12.90
C LEU A 77 0.71 2.31 11.63
N VAL A 78 -0.38 1.55 11.53
CA VAL A 78 -1.36 1.66 10.45
C VAL A 78 -2.61 2.30 11.01
N ILE A 79 -3.07 3.37 10.36
CA ILE A 79 -4.21 4.18 10.76
C ILE A 79 -5.21 4.21 9.61
N ASP A 80 -6.42 3.74 9.86
CA ASP A 80 -7.54 3.89 8.93
C ASP A 80 -8.40 5.06 9.42
N CYS A 81 -8.60 6.06 8.56
CA CYS A 81 -9.37 7.26 8.83
C CYS A 81 -10.59 7.33 7.90
N VAL A 82 -11.72 7.80 8.42
CA VAL A 82 -12.86 8.13 7.56
C VAL A 82 -12.48 9.33 6.68
N VAL A 83 -12.67 9.17 5.36
CA VAL A 83 -12.41 10.24 4.39
C VAL A 83 -13.33 11.43 4.66
N ASN A 84 -12.74 12.60 4.77
CA ASN A 84 -13.40 13.89 4.97
C ASN A 84 -12.52 15.01 4.41
N ASP A 85 -12.99 16.25 4.47
CA ASP A 85 -12.26 17.40 3.92
C ASP A 85 -10.87 17.59 4.53
N PHE A 86 -10.71 17.30 5.83
CA PHE A 86 -9.40 17.38 6.47
C PHE A 86 -8.44 16.34 5.88
N ILE A 87 -8.88 15.08 5.71
CA ILE A 87 -8.07 14.01 5.12
C ILE A 87 -7.73 14.33 3.65
N ASN A 88 -8.70 14.82 2.88
CA ASN A 88 -8.48 15.25 1.49
C ASN A 88 -7.44 16.39 1.40
N THR A 89 -7.53 17.36 2.31
CA THR A 89 -6.52 18.44 2.41
C THR A 89 -5.14 17.88 2.76
N LEU A 90 -5.07 16.94 3.70
CA LEU A 90 -3.82 16.32 4.15
C LEU A 90 -3.12 15.56 3.02
N VAL A 91 -3.85 14.79 2.23
CA VAL A 91 -3.30 14.05 1.08
C VAL A 91 -3.15 14.94 -0.17
N GLY A 92 -3.86 16.07 -0.23
CA GLY A 92 -3.80 17.07 -1.30
C GLY A 92 -4.61 16.72 -2.55
N PHE A 93 -5.62 15.87 -2.41
CA PHE A 93 -6.61 15.54 -3.45
C PHE A 93 -7.87 14.94 -2.82
N ASP A 94 -8.99 14.94 -3.57
CA ASP A 94 -10.21 14.26 -3.17
C ASP A 94 -10.08 12.77 -3.44
N ILE A 95 -10.02 11.96 -2.36
CA ILE A 95 -9.85 10.51 -2.42
C ILE A 95 -11.05 9.84 -3.11
N ILE A 96 -12.27 10.29 -2.80
CA ILE A 96 -13.50 9.69 -3.33
C ILE A 96 -13.61 9.96 -4.82
N GLU A 97 -13.37 11.20 -5.24
CA GLU A 97 -13.39 11.58 -6.64
C GLU A 97 -12.31 10.84 -7.44
N GLN A 98 -11.11 10.71 -6.87
CA GLN A 98 -10.04 9.96 -7.50
C GLN A 98 -10.39 8.47 -7.67
N ARG A 99 -11.01 7.84 -6.66
CA ARG A 99 -11.48 6.46 -6.76
C ARG A 99 -12.54 6.30 -7.84
N ARG A 100 -13.50 7.24 -7.92
CA ARG A 100 -14.55 7.23 -8.94
C ARG A 100 -14.00 7.42 -10.34
N SER A 101 -13.15 8.42 -10.54
CA SER A 101 -12.56 8.72 -11.86
C SER A 101 -11.64 7.62 -12.38
N ARG A 102 -11.11 6.77 -11.49
CA ARG A 102 -10.21 5.67 -11.82
C ARG A 102 -10.83 4.28 -11.64
N ALA A 103 -12.15 4.20 -11.43
CA ALA A 103 -12.82 2.93 -11.14
C ALA A 103 -12.56 1.85 -12.21
N ASP A 104 -12.57 2.20 -13.49
CA ASP A 104 -12.28 1.28 -14.60
C ASP A 104 -10.81 0.85 -14.64
N GLU A 105 -9.90 1.74 -14.24
CA GLU A 105 -8.48 1.43 -14.11
C GLU A 105 -8.24 0.45 -12.96
N TYR A 106 -8.84 0.70 -11.80
CA TYR A 106 -8.78 -0.21 -10.65
C TYR A 106 -9.35 -1.59 -10.98
N ALA A 107 -10.50 -1.64 -11.67
CA ALA A 107 -11.09 -2.90 -12.09
C ALA A 107 -10.16 -3.70 -13.03
N ARG A 108 -9.45 -3.01 -13.94
CA ARG A 108 -8.47 -3.65 -14.83
C ARG A 108 -7.24 -4.15 -14.09
N GLU A 109 -6.71 -3.35 -13.17
CA GLU A 109 -5.56 -3.74 -12.34
C GLU A 109 -5.89 -4.96 -11.48
N MET A 110 -7.06 -4.96 -10.84
CA MET A 110 -7.56 -6.11 -10.07
C MET A 110 -7.69 -7.37 -10.92
N GLU A 111 -8.23 -7.25 -12.13
CA GLU A 111 -8.39 -8.39 -13.03
C GLU A 111 -7.04 -8.93 -13.51
N LEU A 112 -6.07 -8.05 -13.82
CA LEU A 112 -4.72 -8.44 -14.19
C LEU A 112 -4.01 -9.14 -13.03
N PHE A 113 -4.11 -8.56 -11.82
CA PHE A 113 -3.55 -9.15 -10.62
C PHE A 113 -4.15 -10.53 -10.34
N ARG A 114 -5.49 -10.66 -10.44
CA ARG A 114 -6.18 -11.93 -10.26
C ARG A 114 -5.69 -13.00 -11.26
N LYS A 115 -5.57 -12.66 -12.54
CA LYS A 115 -5.07 -13.58 -13.57
C LYS A 115 -3.63 -13.99 -13.33
N GLU A 116 -2.77 -13.06 -12.95
CA GLU A 116 -1.39 -13.36 -12.60
C GLU A 116 -1.30 -14.24 -11.36
N TRP A 117 -2.10 -13.96 -10.34
CA TRP A 117 -2.21 -14.79 -9.15
C TRP A 117 -2.66 -16.21 -9.49
N GLU A 118 -3.74 -16.37 -10.26
CA GLU A 118 -4.27 -17.68 -10.67
C GLU A 118 -3.29 -18.47 -11.56
N SER A 119 -2.52 -17.78 -12.41
CA SER A 119 -1.56 -18.42 -13.32
C SER A 119 -0.21 -18.76 -12.68
N ASN A 120 0.16 -18.06 -11.61
CA ASN A 120 1.49 -18.14 -10.99
C ASN A 120 1.49 -18.83 -9.63
N VAL A 121 0.40 -19.47 -9.21
CA VAL A 121 0.39 -20.28 -7.98
C VAL A 121 1.02 -21.66 -8.21
N PRO A 122 2.34 -21.77 -8.21
CA PRO A 122 3.02 -22.87 -7.60
C PRO A 122 3.20 -22.51 -6.13
N GLN A 123 2.78 -23.40 -5.30
CA GLN A 123 2.59 -23.25 -3.87
C GLN A 123 3.82 -22.86 -3.05
N ASN A 124 4.93 -22.33 -3.59
CA ASN A 124 6.14 -22.06 -2.81
C ASN A 124 7.13 -21.05 -3.43
N THR A 125 6.72 -20.03 -4.14
CA THR A 125 7.72 -19.07 -4.64
C THR A 125 7.35 -17.63 -4.37
N PRO A 126 8.19 -16.88 -3.59
CA PRO A 126 8.10 -15.42 -3.57
C PRO A 126 8.60 -14.90 -4.92
N LYS A 127 7.72 -14.36 -5.74
CA LYS A 127 8.11 -13.62 -6.94
C LYS A 127 7.83 -12.14 -6.71
N PRO A 128 8.85 -11.31 -6.80
CA PRO A 128 8.63 -9.92 -7.13
C PRO A 128 8.19 -9.87 -8.59
N ALA A 129 6.92 -9.68 -8.83
CA ALA A 129 6.46 -9.29 -10.16
C ALA A 129 6.91 -7.86 -10.41
N ARG A 130 8.13 -7.70 -10.96
CA ARG A 130 8.59 -6.41 -11.46
C ARG A 130 7.77 -6.07 -12.70
N ARG A 131 6.70 -5.33 -12.53
CA ARG A 131 6.11 -4.51 -13.59
C ARG A 131 6.24 -3.06 -13.20
N HIS A 132 6.99 -2.33 -14.01
CA HIS A 132 7.12 -0.89 -13.92
C HIS A 132 5.76 -0.23 -14.14
N TYR A 133 5.07 0.09 -13.07
CA TYR A 133 3.88 0.91 -13.12
C TYR A 133 4.16 2.26 -12.47
N ASN A 134 4.69 3.18 -13.26
CA ASN A 134 4.85 4.60 -12.91
C ASN A 134 3.53 5.33 -12.51
N ARG A 135 2.41 4.61 -12.45
CA ARG A 135 1.09 5.17 -12.09
C ARG A 135 0.73 4.97 -10.62
N GLY A 136 1.23 3.92 -9.97
CA GLY A 136 0.96 3.66 -8.55
C GLY A 136 1.54 4.73 -7.61
N VAL A 137 2.68 5.32 -7.98
CA VAL A 137 3.38 6.34 -7.19
C VAL A 137 2.51 7.58 -6.90
N ARG A 138 1.50 7.88 -7.73
CA ARG A 138 0.58 9.00 -7.46
C ARG A 138 -0.40 8.73 -6.33
N LEU A 139 -0.64 7.46 -6.00
CA LEU A 139 -1.54 7.03 -4.93
C LEU A 139 -0.79 6.62 -3.66
N LEU A 140 0.53 6.61 -3.74
CA LEU A 140 1.41 6.49 -2.60
C LEU A 140 2.01 7.87 -2.35
N ARG A 141 1.61 8.54 -1.28
CA ARG A 141 2.10 9.88 -0.96
C ARG A 141 2.82 9.89 0.38
N ARG A 142 4.08 10.29 0.32
CA ARG A 142 4.87 10.62 1.49
C ARG A 142 4.45 12.00 2.01
N MET A 143 4.18 12.08 3.29
CA MET A 143 3.93 13.31 4.02
C MET A 143 4.98 13.46 5.10
N ASN A 144 5.66 14.62 5.14
CA ASN A 144 6.54 14.95 6.25
C ASN A 144 5.67 15.48 7.40
N ILE A 145 5.57 14.70 8.47
CA ILE A 145 4.81 15.12 9.68
C ILE A 145 5.68 15.93 10.64
N LEU A 146 6.98 15.75 10.54
CA LEU A 146 7.97 16.46 11.34
C LEU A 146 8.69 17.44 10.41
N GLY A 147 8.16 18.67 10.31
CA GLY A 147 8.83 19.80 9.69
C GLY A 147 9.96 20.32 10.55
#